data_a033112433f33696eca1d1d601ec10d7
#
_entry.id   a033112433f33696eca1d1d601ec10d7
#
_cell.length_a   1.000
_cell.length_b   1.000
_cell.length_c   1.000
_cell.angle_alpha   90.00
_cell.angle_beta   90.00
_cell.angle_gamma   90.00
#
_symmetry.space_group_name_H-M   'P 1'
#
loop_
_entity.id
_entity.type
_entity.pdbx_description
1 polymer ?
#
loop_
_entity_poly.entity_id
_entity_poly.type
_entity_poly.pdbx_seq_one_letter_code
_entity_poly.pdbx_strand_id
1 'polypeptide(L)'
;MKKTLFITTLLLSAGAMFTSCNKDVENPDMQAQPEETAQVTRAYGDKTPLIEVYYEINDTNPLNALSYEMNGKKFIDLVQLFASNIQKDANGDPCIFFNDKLAPVMAAKATYIEPLQNAGIKVILNVLGDHKGIGISNLTDDQIEKFAAILTYIVKEYGLDGIGFDDEYADYSTPIDPTSASKLVLKLREKFNAEFPGERKIIQMFQWNYVSNISASIWPITDRLARMFSRLPAHSPA
;
A
#
# COMPACT_ATOMS: atom_id res chain seq x y z
N MET A 1 -10.35 -13.57 47.38
CA MET A 1 -11.30 -14.22 46.44
C MET A 1 -11.41 -13.36 45.19
N LYS A 2 -10.75 -13.75 44.10
CA LYS A 2 -10.80 -13.03 42.81
C LYS A 2 -11.87 -13.67 41.94
N LYS A 3 -12.85 -12.88 41.49
CA LYS A 3 -13.91 -13.33 40.56
C LYS A 3 -13.45 -13.03 39.14
N THR A 4 -13.22 -14.08 38.37
CA THR A 4 -12.93 -14.02 36.96
C THR A 4 -14.27 -14.00 36.20
N LEU A 5 -14.50 -12.98 35.40
CA LEU A 5 -15.69 -12.86 34.56
C LEU A 5 -15.35 -13.38 33.14
N PHE A 6 -15.96 -14.49 32.72
CA PHE A 6 -15.92 -15.01 31.39
C PHE A 6 -17.04 -14.37 30.54
N ILE A 7 -16.69 -13.68 29.49
CA ILE A 7 -17.66 -13.21 28.48
C ILE A 7 -17.61 -14.19 27.31
N THR A 8 -18.71 -14.95 27.17
CA THR A 8 -18.92 -15.87 26.05
C THR A 8 -19.67 -15.13 24.96
N THR A 9 -19.02 -14.88 23.84
CA THR A 9 -19.66 -14.26 22.67
C THR A 9 -20.24 -15.36 21.77
N LEU A 10 -21.55 -15.35 21.62
CA LEU A 10 -22.33 -16.27 20.78
C LEU A 10 -22.35 -15.77 19.34
N LEU A 11 -21.74 -16.50 18.40
CA LEU A 11 -21.84 -16.25 16.96
C LEU A 11 -23.08 -16.96 16.40
N LEU A 12 -24.04 -16.19 15.92
CA LEU A 12 -25.14 -16.70 15.10
C LEU A 12 -24.70 -16.69 13.62
N SER A 13 -24.59 -17.86 13.03
CA SER A 13 -24.42 -18.07 11.59
C SER A 13 -25.80 -18.17 10.93
N ALA A 14 -26.11 -17.23 10.03
CA ALA A 14 -27.24 -17.35 9.11
C ALA A 14 -26.72 -17.80 7.75
N GLY A 15 -26.95 -19.06 7.41
CA GLY A 15 -26.71 -19.61 6.08
C GLY A 15 -27.86 -19.25 5.13
N ALA A 16 -27.55 -18.72 3.96
CA ALA A 16 -28.47 -18.65 2.85
C ALA A 16 -27.89 -19.46 1.68
N MET A 17 -28.55 -20.56 1.37
CA MET A 17 -28.32 -21.37 0.15
C MET A 17 -28.96 -20.65 -1.04
N PHE A 18 -28.21 -20.48 -2.12
CA PHE A 18 -28.77 -20.24 -3.44
C PHE A 18 -28.33 -21.34 -4.39
N THR A 19 -29.33 -22.06 -4.87
CA THR A 19 -29.23 -23.11 -5.87
C THR A 19 -28.98 -22.53 -7.26
N SER A 20 -28.03 -23.15 -7.93
CA SER A 20 -27.70 -23.00 -9.35
C SER A 20 -28.84 -23.38 -10.28
N CYS A 21 -29.00 -22.67 -11.37
CA CYS A 21 -29.49 -23.20 -12.62
C CYS A 21 -28.63 -22.71 -13.78
N ASN A 22 -27.97 -23.68 -14.40
CA ASN A 22 -27.33 -23.56 -15.71
C ASN A 22 -28.37 -23.23 -16.79
N LYS A 23 -28.03 -22.27 -17.65
CA LYS A 23 -28.42 -22.28 -19.07
C LYS A 23 -27.41 -21.48 -19.88
N ASP A 24 -26.86 -22.14 -20.89
CA ASP A 24 -26.09 -21.60 -21.97
C ASP A 24 -26.82 -20.40 -22.60
N VAL A 25 -26.17 -19.26 -22.68
CA VAL A 25 -26.63 -18.15 -23.51
C VAL A 25 -25.41 -17.60 -24.27
N GLU A 26 -25.61 -17.69 -25.58
CA GLU A 26 -24.72 -17.18 -26.61
C GLU A 26 -24.31 -15.71 -26.35
N ASN A 27 -23.06 -15.41 -26.70
CA ASN A 27 -22.39 -14.13 -26.64
C ASN A 27 -23.07 -13.08 -27.55
N PRO A 28 -23.72 -12.04 -27.00
CA PRO A 28 -24.04 -10.87 -27.78
C PRO A 28 -22.98 -9.80 -27.60
N ASP A 29 -22.55 -9.27 -28.73
CA ASP A 29 -21.68 -8.13 -28.96
C ASP A 29 -21.34 -7.28 -27.74
N MET A 30 -20.06 -7.22 -27.39
CA MET A 30 -19.51 -6.19 -26.50
C MET A 30 -19.64 -4.81 -27.18
N GLN A 31 -20.80 -4.22 -27.03
CA GLN A 31 -20.91 -2.78 -27.16
C GLN A 31 -20.20 -2.17 -25.93
N ALA A 32 -19.07 -1.51 -26.20
CA ALA A 32 -18.39 -0.71 -25.22
C ALA A 32 -19.39 0.29 -24.61
N GLN A 33 -19.76 0.07 -23.36
CA GLN A 33 -20.45 1.12 -22.60
C GLN A 33 -19.46 2.30 -22.50
N PRO A 34 -19.92 3.54 -22.66
CA PRO A 34 -19.06 4.68 -22.42
C PRO A 34 -18.63 4.58 -20.96
N GLU A 35 -17.32 4.42 -20.73
CA GLU A 35 -16.72 4.60 -19.42
C GLU A 35 -17.16 5.97 -18.91
N GLU A 36 -18.05 5.97 -17.93
CA GLU A 36 -18.26 7.11 -17.08
C GLU A 36 -16.91 7.39 -16.45
N THR A 37 -16.16 8.33 -17.02
CA THR A 37 -14.92 8.84 -16.46
C THR A 37 -15.28 9.46 -15.12
N ALA A 38 -15.33 8.62 -14.07
CA ALA A 38 -15.30 9.09 -12.71
C ALA A 38 -14.11 10.05 -12.67
N GLN A 39 -14.37 11.32 -12.47
CA GLN A 39 -13.31 12.31 -12.25
C GLN A 39 -12.51 11.79 -11.07
N VAL A 40 -11.36 11.22 -11.37
CA VAL A 40 -10.38 10.83 -10.37
C VAL A 40 -9.96 12.14 -9.72
N THR A 41 -10.59 12.46 -8.59
CA THR A 41 -10.15 13.57 -7.76
C THR A 41 -8.71 13.26 -7.38
N ARG A 42 -7.77 14.02 -7.96
CA ARG A 42 -6.36 13.83 -7.68
C ARG A 42 -6.15 14.04 -6.21
N ALA A 43 -5.55 13.06 -5.52
CA ALA A 43 -5.29 13.12 -4.09
C ALA A 43 -4.42 14.34 -3.67
N TYR A 44 -3.87 15.08 -4.63
CA TYR A 44 -2.87 16.14 -4.44
C TYR A 44 -3.22 17.50 -5.05
N GLY A 45 -4.43 17.69 -5.59
CA GLY A 45 -4.75 18.93 -6.32
C GLY A 45 -3.96 19.07 -7.63
N ASP A 46 -3.73 20.31 -8.08
CA ASP A 46 -3.17 20.61 -9.41
C ASP A 46 -1.65 20.89 -9.42
N LYS A 47 -0.96 20.70 -8.29
CA LYS A 47 0.48 20.91 -8.22
C LYS A 47 1.24 19.89 -9.07
N THR A 48 2.10 20.36 -9.96
CA THR A 48 3.02 19.55 -10.76
C THR A 48 4.38 20.25 -10.88
N PRO A 49 5.49 19.54 -10.70
CA PRO A 49 5.59 18.15 -10.23
C PRO A 49 5.21 18.02 -8.76
N LEU A 50 4.81 16.81 -8.35
CA LEU A 50 4.66 16.44 -6.95
C LEU A 50 6.01 15.97 -6.41
N ILE A 51 6.33 16.41 -5.19
CA ILE A 51 7.57 16.06 -4.51
C ILE A 51 7.26 15.01 -3.45
N GLU A 52 7.81 13.83 -3.64
CA GLU A 52 7.74 12.70 -2.73
C GLU A 52 9.09 12.45 -2.10
N VAL A 53 9.11 12.18 -0.80
CA VAL A 53 10.34 11.94 -0.04
C VAL A 53 10.19 10.68 0.80
N TYR A 54 11.19 9.80 0.70
CA TYR A 54 11.37 8.66 1.59
C TYR A 54 12.14 9.15 2.82
N TYR A 55 11.49 9.10 3.98
CA TYR A 55 12.13 9.45 5.25
C TYR A 55 12.62 8.19 5.93
N GLU A 56 13.92 8.02 5.97
CA GLU A 56 14.60 6.95 6.73
C GLU A 56 14.41 7.19 8.23
N ILE A 57 13.38 6.54 8.80
CA ILE A 57 12.94 6.77 10.18
C ILE A 57 13.98 6.31 11.20
N ASN A 58 14.91 5.44 10.82
CA ASN A 58 15.99 5.01 11.72
C ASN A 58 16.86 6.18 12.17
N ASP A 59 17.06 7.17 11.30
CA ASP A 59 18.01 8.26 11.50
C ASP A 59 17.38 9.66 11.41
N THR A 60 16.15 9.78 10.91
CA THR A 60 15.56 11.07 10.56
C THR A 60 14.17 11.26 11.15
N ASN A 61 13.92 12.45 11.72
CA ASN A 61 12.60 12.84 12.19
C ASN A 61 11.71 13.24 10.98
N PRO A 62 10.57 12.60 10.74
CA PRO A 62 9.69 12.94 9.61
C PRO A 62 9.15 14.37 9.65
N LEU A 63 9.09 15.00 10.82
CA LEU A 63 8.68 16.40 10.96
C LEU A 63 9.64 17.39 10.28
N ASN A 64 10.85 16.96 9.93
CA ASN A 64 11.77 17.80 9.15
C ASN A 64 11.15 18.20 7.79
N ALA A 65 10.19 17.42 7.27
CA ALA A 65 9.45 17.76 6.05
C ALA A 65 8.73 19.11 6.15
N LEU A 66 8.33 19.53 7.35
CA LEU A 66 7.66 20.81 7.59
C LEU A 66 8.55 22.02 7.34
N SER A 67 9.88 21.86 7.44
CA SER A 67 10.84 22.96 7.27
C SER A 67 11.14 23.31 5.81
N TYR A 68 10.78 22.42 4.87
CA TYR A 68 11.05 22.65 3.45
C TYR A 68 9.92 23.46 2.82
N GLU A 69 10.22 24.71 2.48
CA GLU A 69 9.27 25.64 1.86
C GLU A 69 9.86 26.28 0.61
N MET A 70 8.99 26.55 -0.34
CA MET A 70 9.32 27.29 -1.55
C MET A 70 8.18 28.27 -1.87
N ASN A 71 8.51 29.57 -1.95
CA ASN A 71 7.53 30.63 -2.22
C ASN A 71 6.35 30.62 -1.23
N GLY A 72 6.60 30.39 0.07
CA GLY A 72 5.60 30.36 1.12
C GLY A 72 4.66 29.14 1.11
N LYS A 73 5.00 28.10 0.34
CA LYS A 73 4.25 26.84 0.29
C LYS A 73 5.15 25.67 0.68
N LYS A 74 4.57 24.63 1.24
CA LYS A 74 5.32 23.39 1.51
C LYS A 74 5.88 22.84 0.20
N PHE A 75 7.17 22.51 0.24
CA PHE A 75 7.88 21.97 -0.92
C PHE A 75 7.54 20.49 -1.12
N ILE A 76 7.49 19.71 -0.01
CA ILE A 76 7.19 18.29 0.00
C ILE A 76 5.66 18.09 0.00
N ASP A 77 5.17 17.19 -0.84
CA ASP A 77 3.75 16.85 -0.95
C ASP A 77 3.40 15.51 -0.33
N LEU A 78 4.36 14.58 -0.32
CA LEU A 78 4.20 13.22 0.18
C LEU A 78 5.43 12.77 0.94
N VAL A 79 5.22 12.28 2.15
CA VAL A 79 6.21 11.62 2.99
C VAL A 79 5.91 10.12 2.99
N GLN A 80 6.89 9.30 2.64
CA GLN A 80 6.91 7.88 2.93
C GLN A 80 7.68 7.64 4.23
N LEU A 81 7.02 7.05 5.23
CA LEU A 81 7.68 6.56 6.45
C LEU A 81 8.45 5.29 6.07
N PHE A 82 9.75 5.39 5.92
CA PHE A 82 10.62 4.33 5.43
C PHE A 82 11.43 3.72 6.58
N ALA A 83 11.24 2.42 6.92
CA ALA A 83 10.22 1.58 6.34
C ALA A 83 9.66 0.62 7.39
N SER A 84 8.46 0.12 7.16
CA SER A 84 7.99 -1.12 7.79
C SER A 84 8.47 -2.32 6.98
N ASN A 85 8.43 -3.50 7.58
CA ASN A 85 8.89 -4.71 6.89
C ASN A 85 7.77 -5.75 6.77
N ILE A 86 7.71 -6.41 5.60
CA ILE A 86 6.92 -7.62 5.44
C ILE A 86 7.70 -8.80 5.99
N GLN A 87 7.08 -9.55 6.90
CA GLN A 87 7.64 -10.78 7.48
C GLN A 87 6.60 -11.90 7.40
N LYS A 88 7.00 -13.11 7.82
CA LYS A 88 6.10 -14.24 8.04
C LYS A 88 5.76 -14.36 9.53
N ASP A 89 4.48 -14.55 9.82
CA ASP A 89 4.05 -14.98 11.14
C ASP A 89 4.36 -16.47 11.39
N ALA A 90 3.95 -16.99 12.55
CA ALA A 90 4.15 -18.38 12.93
C ALA A 90 3.45 -19.41 12.01
N ASN A 91 2.45 -18.98 11.26
CA ASN A 91 1.72 -19.80 10.28
C ASN A 91 2.30 -19.69 8.87
N GLY A 92 3.29 -18.82 8.66
CA GLY A 92 3.83 -18.51 7.34
C GLY A 92 3.02 -17.48 6.57
N ASP A 93 2.04 -16.85 7.20
CA ASP A 93 1.25 -15.77 6.62
C ASP A 93 1.99 -14.42 6.69
N PRO A 94 1.76 -13.52 5.72
CA PRO A 94 2.38 -12.21 5.72
C PRO A 94 1.89 -11.36 6.90
N CYS A 95 2.81 -10.69 7.56
CA CYS A 95 2.53 -9.72 8.61
C CYS A 95 3.41 -8.48 8.41
N ILE A 96 3.08 -7.38 9.09
CA ILE A 96 3.88 -6.17 9.12
C ILE A 96 4.64 -6.09 10.42
N PHE A 97 5.92 -5.78 10.30
CA PHE A 97 6.82 -5.53 11.41
C PHE A 97 7.23 -4.05 11.43
N PHE A 98 7.10 -3.43 12.60
CA PHE A 98 7.65 -2.12 12.88
C PHE A 98 8.88 -2.29 13.78
N ASN A 99 10.02 -1.80 13.31
CA ASN A 99 11.24 -1.81 14.11
C ASN A 99 11.14 -0.83 15.31
N ASP A 100 12.16 -0.81 16.16
CA ASP A 100 12.22 0.02 17.37
C ASP A 100 12.25 1.53 17.12
N LYS A 101 12.47 1.99 15.90
CA LYS A 101 12.44 3.39 15.48
C LYS A 101 11.09 3.79 14.90
N LEU A 102 10.51 2.94 14.05
CA LEU A 102 9.23 3.21 13.43
C LEU A 102 8.05 3.03 14.39
N ALA A 103 8.07 2.00 15.23
CA ALA A 103 6.97 1.70 16.16
C ALA A 103 6.57 2.90 17.06
N PRO A 104 7.51 3.68 17.67
CA PRO A 104 7.16 4.89 18.41
C PRO A 104 6.54 5.99 17.55
N VAL A 105 6.98 6.16 16.29
CA VAL A 105 6.43 7.14 15.35
C VAL A 105 4.98 6.81 15.03
N MET A 106 4.70 5.53 14.75
CA MET A 106 3.34 5.05 14.49
C MET A 106 2.44 5.20 15.72
N ALA A 107 2.92 4.81 16.90
CA ALA A 107 2.16 4.92 18.15
C ALA A 107 1.84 6.37 18.55
N ALA A 108 2.69 7.33 18.18
CA ALA A 108 2.52 8.74 18.48
C ALA A 108 2.06 9.55 17.26
N LYS A 109 1.01 9.07 16.56
CA LYS A 109 0.49 9.69 15.32
C LYS A 109 0.17 11.18 15.46
N ALA A 110 -0.38 11.58 16.59
CA ALA A 110 -0.68 12.99 16.90
C ALA A 110 0.58 13.87 16.93
N THR A 111 1.74 13.28 17.20
CA THR A 111 3.02 14.00 17.24
C THR A 111 3.73 14.01 15.88
N TYR A 112 3.68 12.91 15.14
CA TYR A 112 4.53 12.73 13.96
C TYR A 112 3.80 12.69 12.62
N ILE A 113 2.53 12.25 12.61
CA ILE A 113 1.74 12.07 11.37
C ILE A 113 0.79 13.25 11.16
N GLU A 114 -0.07 13.52 12.13
CA GLU A 114 -1.10 14.55 12.02
C GLU A 114 -0.54 15.97 11.72
N PRO A 115 0.61 16.41 12.28
CA PRO A 115 1.17 17.73 11.94
C PRO A 115 1.57 17.84 10.46
N LEU A 116 2.05 16.76 9.85
CA LEU A 116 2.35 16.73 8.42
C LEU A 116 1.06 16.85 7.60
N GLN A 117 0.05 16.06 7.94
CA GLN A 117 -1.25 16.06 7.27
C GLN A 117 -1.95 17.41 7.41
N ASN A 118 -1.90 18.03 8.59
CA ASN A 118 -2.43 19.37 8.85
C ASN A 118 -1.73 20.46 8.02
N ALA A 119 -0.47 20.24 7.65
CA ALA A 119 0.29 21.10 6.74
C ALA A 119 0.03 20.79 5.25
N GLY A 120 -0.88 19.87 4.94
CA GLY A 120 -1.21 19.45 3.57
C GLY A 120 -0.26 18.42 2.96
N ILE A 121 0.66 17.86 3.76
CA ILE A 121 1.59 16.82 3.32
C ILE A 121 0.94 15.45 3.54
N LYS A 122 0.85 14.64 2.49
CA LYS A 122 0.35 13.27 2.60
C LYS A 122 1.39 12.37 3.28
N VAL A 123 0.91 11.43 4.10
CA VAL A 123 1.80 10.50 4.83
C VAL A 123 1.39 9.06 4.53
N ILE A 124 2.28 8.30 3.93
CA ILE A 124 2.08 6.88 3.66
C ILE A 124 3.14 6.03 4.35
N LEU A 125 2.82 4.78 4.61
CA LEU A 125 3.76 3.80 5.13
C LEU A 125 4.40 3.04 3.98
N ASN A 126 5.73 2.98 3.97
CA ASN A 126 6.45 2.12 3.03
C ASN A 126 6.58 0.69 3.59
N VAL A 127 6.46 -0.29 2.70
CA VAL A 127 6.62 -1.72 2.98
C VAL A 127 7.81 -2.24 2.22
N LEU A 128 8.83 -2.70 2.95
CA LEU A 128 10.10 -3.23 2.46
C LEU A 128 10.22 -4.71 2.84
N GLY A 129 11.01 -5.50 2.12
CA GLY A 129 11.39 -6.84 2.53
C GLY A 129 12.30 -6.86 3.78
N ASP A 130 12.53 -8.02 4.37
CA ASP A 130 13.33 -8.17 5.60
C ASP A 130 14.12 -9.48 5.68
N HIS A 131 14.67 -9.94 4.56
CA HIS A 131 15.46 -11.17 4.50
C HIS A 131 14.76 -12.42 5.09
N LYS A 132 13.42 -12.44 5.04
CA LYS A 132 12.57 -13.52 5.61
C LYS A 132 11.99 -14.46 4.56
N GLY A 133 12.42 -14.32 3.31
CA GLY A 133 11.97 -15.17 2.21
C GLY A 133 10.54 -14.92 1.78
N ILE A 134 9.96 -13.75 2.13
CA ILE A 134 8.64 -13.27 1.72
C ILE A 134 8.72 -11.80 1.32
N GLY A 135 7.97 -11.45 0.29
CA GLY A 135 7.78 -10.10 -0.19
C GLY A 135 6.52 -10.05 -1.06
N ILE A 136 6.25 -8.92 -1.68
CA ILE A 136 5.02 -8.75 -2.46
C ILE A 136 5.02 -9.53 -3.78
N SER A 137 6.18 -10.06 -4.20
CA SER A 137 6.31 -10.80 -5.47
C SER A 137 6.17 -12.33 -5.33
N ASN A 138 5.93 -12.88 -4.12
CA ASN A 138 5.76 -14.32 -3.92
C ASN A 138 4.56 -14.71 -3.05
N LEU A 139 3.59 -13.82 -2.90
CA LEU A 139 2.38 -14.10 -2.14
C LEU A 139 1.43 -15.00 -2.94
N THR A 140 0.84 -15.98 -2.26
CA THR A 140 -0.30 -16.74 -2.79
C THR A 140 -1.58 -15.88 -2.77
N ASP A 141 -2.61 -16.30 -3.48
CA ASP A 141 -3.90 -15.55 -3.52
C ASP A 141 -4.53 -15.42 -2.12
N ASP A 142 -4.41 -16.44 -1.25
CA ASP A 142 -4.86 -16.38 0.16
C ASP A 142 -4.02 -15.37 0.98
N GLN A 143 -2.71 -15.39 0.80
CA GLN A 143 -1.82 -14.43 1.45
C GLN A 143 -2.05 -12.99 0.98
N ILE A 144 -2.38 -12.78 -0.30
CA ILE A 144 -2.75 -11.47 -0.85
C ILE A 144 -4.00 -10.93 -0.17
N GLU A 145 -5.04 -11.77 -0.01
CA GLU A 145 -6.29 -11.39 0.67
C GLU A 145 -6.03 -10.96 2.12
N LYS A 146 -5.25 -11.76 2.85
CA LYS A 146 -4.87 -11.50 4.24
C LYS A 146 -4.03 -10.23 4.36
N PHE A 147 -3.03 -10.10 3.50
CA PHE A 147 -2.09 -8.98 3.58
C PHE A 147 -2.75 -7.65 3.21
N ALA A 148 -3.59 -7.63 2.18
CA ALA A 148 -4.38 -6.45 1.84
C ALA A 148 -5.31 -6.02 2.99
N ALA A 149 -5.88 -6.97 3.75
CA ALA A 149 -6.69 -6.67 4.93
C ALA A 149 -5.83 -6.05 6.06
N ILE A 150 -4.64 -6.59 6.32
CA ILE A 150 -3.69 -6.06 7.31
C ILE A 150 -3.29 -4.63 6.95
N LEU A 151 -2.92 -4.37 5.70
CA LEU A 151 -2.54 -3.04 5.23
C LEU A 151 -3.69 -2.04 5.34
N THR A 152 -4.90 -2.46 5.03
CA THR A 152 -6.10 -1.63 5.18
C THR A 152 -6.35 -1.27 6.64
N TYR A 153 -6.23 -2.25 7.55
CA TYR A 153 -6.32 -2.01 8.99
C TYR A 153 -5.26 -1.00 9.47
N ILE A 154 -4.01 -1.14 9.03
CA ILE A 154 -2.91 -0.23 9.40
C ILE A 154 -3.21 1.20 8.93
N VAL A 155 -3.67 1.38 7.69
CA VAL A 155 -4.03 2.70 7.16
C VAL A 155 -5.14 3.33 8.01
N LYS A 156 -6.14 2.56 8.42
CA LYS A 156 -7.23 3.01 9.28
C LYS A 156 -6.75 3.37 10.68
N GLU A 157 -6.05 2.45 11.34
CA GLU A 157 -5.62 2.58 12.74
C GLU A 157 -4.71 3.79 12.95
N TYR A 158 -3.77 3.99 12.06
CA TYR A 158 -2.81 5.08 12.15
C TYR A 158 -3.21 6.35 11.40
N GLY A 159 -4.37 6.36 10.72
CA GLY A 159 -4.87 7.51 9.99
C GLY A 159 -4.00 7.90 8.80
N LEU A 160 -3.35 6.92 8.17
CA LEU A 160 -2.44 7.18 7.04
C LEU A 160 -3.20 7.54 5.76
N ASP A 161 -2.49 8.20 4.84
CA ASP A 161 -3.02 8.51 3.52
C ASP A 161 -2.84 7.35 2.52
N GLY A 162 -2.11 6.28 2.87
CA GLY A 162 -1.94 5.11 2.01
C GLY A 162 -0.74 4.24 2.33
N ILE A 163 -0.35 3.43 1.34
CA ILE A 163 0.77 2.47 1.39
C ILE A 163 1.67 2.67 0.17
N GLY A 164 2.99 2.61 0.41
CA GLY A 164 4.02 2.47 -0.62
C GLY A 164 4.67 1.10 -0.55
N PHE A 165 5.09 0.57 -1.69
CA PHE A 165 5.81 -0.70 -1.77
C PHE A 165 7.18 -0.51 -2.38
N ASP A 166 8.19 -1.13 -1.74
CA ASP A 166 9.55 -1.26 -2.22
C ASP A 166 9.98 -2.72 -2.07
N ASP A 167 10.01 -3.45 -3.20
CA ASP A 167 10.22 -4.91 -3.19
C ASP A 167 11.71 -5.25 -3.25
N GLU A 168 12.44 -4.86 -2.22
CA GLU A 168 13.85 -5.16 -2.03
C GLU A 168 14.08 -6.02 -0.78
N TYR A 169 15.23 -6.66 -0.69
CA TYR A 169 15.70 -7.44 0.47
C TYR A 169 14.75 -8.55 0.96
N ALA A 170 13.87 -9.07 0.11
CA ALA A 170 12.92 -10.10 0.50
C ALA A 170 13.59 -11.48 0.67
N ASP A 171 14.72 -11.74 0.00
CA ASP A 171 15.44 -13.04 -0.03
C ASP A 171 14.47 -14.20 -0.28
N TYR A 172 13.72 -14.11 -1.37
CA TYR A 172 12.62 -15.02 -1.70
C TYR A 172 12.97 -16.50 -1.53
N SER A 173 12.28 -17.19 -0.63
CA SER A 173 12.43 -18.63 -0.36
C SER A 173 11.54 -19.51 -1.24
N THR A 174 10.59 -18.92 -1.96
CA THR A 174 9.70 -19.58 -2.92
C THR A 174 9.81 -18.88 -4.27
N PRO A 175 9.44 -19.56 -5.38
CA PRO A 175 9.43 -18.92 -6.69
C PRO A 175 8.60 -17.63 -6.71
N ILE A 176 9.09 -16.65 -7.45
CA ILE A 176 8.38 -15.38 -7.69
C ILE A 176 7.20 -15.64 -8.62
N ASP A 177 6.03 -15.13 -8.25
CA ASP A 177 4.87 -15.03 -9.13
C ASP A 177 4.85 -13.60 -9.74
N PRO A 178 5.08 -13.45 -11.05
CA PRO A 178 5.09 -12.13 -11.69
C PRO A 178 3.76 -11.38 -11.61
N THR A 179 2.68 -12.06 -11.20
CA THR A 179 1.35 -11.46 -11.03
C THR A 179 1.05 -11.07 -9.59
N SER A 180 1.80 -11.56 -8.61
CA SER A 180 1.55 -11.39 -7.18
C SER A 180 1.41 -9.92 -6.78
N ALA A 181 2.40 -9.07 -7.09
CA ALA A 181 2.36 -7.65 -6.78
C ALA A 181 1.15 -6.94 -7.43
N SER A 182 0.83 -7.27 -8.68
CA SER A 182 -0.33 -6.71 -9.38
C SER A 182 -1.64 -7.11 -8.72
N LYS A 183 -1.79 -8.39 -8.35
CA LYS A 183 -2.96 -8.90 -7.63
C LYS A 183 -3.11 -8.22 -6.27
N LEU A 184 -1.99 -8.03 -5.54
CA LEU A 184 -2.00 -7.33 -4.25
C LEU A 184 -2.51 -5.89 -4.39
N VAL A 185 -2.03 -5.14 -5.38
CA VAL A 185 -2.48 -3.77 -5.64
C VAL A 185 -3.97 -3.71 -5.95
N LEU A 186 -4.47 -4.62 -6.81
CA LEU A 186 -5.90 -4.73 -7.12
C LEU A 186 -6.73 -5.00 -5.86
N LYS A 187 -6.33 -5.99 -5.06
CA LYS A 187 -7.02 -6.35 -3.83
C LYS A 187 -6.98 -5.24 -2.80
N LEU A 188 -5.84 -4.56 -2.65
CA LEU A 188 -5.70 -3.44 -1.72
C LEU A 188 -6.59 -2.26 -2.13
N ARG A 189 -6.68 -1.96 -3.44
CA ARG A 189 -7.60 -0.94 -3.95
C ARG A 189 -9.06 -1.27 -3.67
N GLU A 190 -9.46 -2.52 -3.87
CA GLU A 190 -10.80 -3.01 -3.53
C GLU A 190 -11.12 -2.76 -2.05
N LYS A 191 -10.21 -3.18 -1.16
CA LYS A 191 -10.37 -3.00 0.29
C LYS A 191 -10.38 -1.53 0.71
N PHE A 192 -9.50 -0.72 0.15
CA PHE A 192 -9.50 0.72 0.42
C PHE A 192 -10.80 1.39 0.00
N ASN A 193 -11.34 1.06 -1.17
CA ASN A 193 -12.61 1.63 -1.63
C ASN A 193 -13.78 1.22 -0.72
N ALA A 194 -13.75 0.00 -0.17
CA ALA A 194 -14.77 -0.47 0.76
C ALA A 194 -14.66 0.17 2.15
N GLU A 195 -13.43 0.32 2.67
CA GLU A 195 -13.19 0.82 4.03
C GLU A 195 -13.24 2.35 4.12
N PHE A 196 -12.88 3.06 3.04
CA PHE A 196 -12.78 4.52 2.99
C PHE A 196 -13.67 5.10 1.87
N PRO A 197 -15.01 4.98 1.98
CA PRO A 197 -15.91 5.45 0.93
C PRO A 197 -15.77 6.97 0.72
N GLY A 198 -15.56 7.38 -0.52
CA GLY A 198 -15.34 8.78 -0.89
C GLY A 198 -13.91 9.30 -0.69
N GLU A 199 -13.01 8.49 -0.13
CA GLU A 199 -11.59 8.82 0.01
C GLU A 199 -10.74 7.95 -0.90
N ARG A 200 -9.81 8.55 -1.63
CA ARG A 200 -8.83 7.79 -2.40
C ARG A 200 -7.53 7.66 -1.60
N LYS A 201 -7.36 6.54 -0.92
CA LYS A 201 -6.08 6.20 -0.28
C LYS A 201 -5.02 5.89 -1.33
N ILE A 202 -3.81 6.37 -1.10
CA ILE A 202 -2.69 6.27 -2.03
C ILE A 202 -2.16 4.84 -2.07
N ILE A 203 -1.90 4.32 -3.26
CA ILE A 203 -1.09 3.13 -3.47
C ILE A 203 0.08 3.55 -4.35
N GLN A 204 1.28 3.50 -3.79
CA GLN A 204 2.51 3.79 -4.50
C GLN A 204 3.29 2.49 -4.71
N MET A 205 3.95 2.35 -5.84
CA MET A 205 4.82 1.24 -6.15
C MET A 205 6.16 1.76 -6.64
N PHE A 206 7.25 1.35 -6.00
CA PHE A 206 8.59 1.54 -6.52
C PHE A 206 8.88 0.44 -7.55
N GLN A 207 8.94 0.80 -8.82
CA GLN A 207 9.12 -0.15 -9.91
C GLN A 207 10.61 -0.51 -10.06
N TRP A 208 11.04 -1.50 -9.32
CA TRP A 208 12.40 -1.99 -9.24
C TRP A 208 12.43 -3.52 -9.17
N ASN A 209 13.55 -4.13 -9.52
CA ASN A 209 13.86 -5.54 -9.36
C ASN A 209 12.69 -6.47 -9.82
N TYR A 210 12.09 -7.22 -8.91
CA TYR A 210 11.07 -8.23 -9.20
C TYR A 210 9.74 -7.63 -9.68
N VAL A 211 9.44 -6.40 -9.32
CA VAL A 211 8.24 -5.68 -9.76
C VAL A 211 8.49 -4.80 -10.99
N SER A 212 9.62 -4.95 -11.67
CA SER A 212 9.95 -4.18 -12.87
C SER A 212 8.99 -4.41 -14.04
N ASN A 213 8.32 -5.56 -14.08
CA ASN A 213 7.38 -5.99 -15.12
C ASN A 213 5.92 -5.98 -14.67
N ILE A 214 5.57 -5.08 -13.77
CA ILE A 214 4.18 -4.90 -13.33
C ILE A 214 3.24 -4.75 -14.52
N SER A 215 2.10 -5.44 -14.46
CA SER A 215 1.06 -5.36 -15.48
C SER A 215 0.59 -3.92 -15.68
N ALA A 216 0.51 -3.48 -16.94
CA ALA A 216 -0.04 -2.18 -17.29
C ALA A 216 -1.50 -1.98 -16.79
N SER A 217 -2.22 -3.06 -16.53
CA SER A 217 -3.59 -3.03 -16.02
C SER A 217 -3.74 -2.40 -14.63
N ILE A 218 -2.68 -2.37 -13.83
CA ILE A 218 -2.72 -1.73 -12.49
C ILE A 218 -2.32 -0.26 -12.51
N TRP A 219 -1.80 0.28 -13.60
CA TRP A 219 -1.37 1.69 -13.66
C TRP A 219 -2.49 2.69 -13.33
N PRO A 220 -3.73 2.50 -13.80
CA PRO A 220 -4.82 3.38 -13.41
C PRO A 220 -5.24 3.25 -11.94
N ILE A 221 -4.84 2.15 -11.29
CA ILE A 221 -5.23 1.80 -9.92
C ILE A 221 -4.17 2.26 -8.92
N THR A 222 -2.90 2.26 -9.32
CA THR A 222 -1.82 2.89 -8.56
C THR A 222 -1.88 4.40 -8.73
N ASP A 223 -1.64 5.11 -7.65
CA ASP A 223 -1.62 6.58 -7.70
C ASP A 223 -0.26 7.09 -8.16
N ARG A 224 0.79 6.31 -7.91
CA ARG A 224 2.17 6.63 -8.31
C ARG A 224 2.97 5.38 -8.62
N LEU A 225 3.74 5.46 -9.70
CA LEU A 225 4.81 4.54 -10.01
C LEU A 225 6.13 5.32 -9.95
N ALA A 226 6.92 5.10 -8.90
CA ALA A 226 8.29 5.57 -8.87
C ALA A 226 9.16 4.61 -9.67
N ARG A 227 10.01 5.13 -10.55
CA ARG A 227 10.96 4.33 -11.32
C ARG A 227 12.36 4.79 -10.97
N MET A 228 13.22 3.84 -10.67
CA MET A 228 14.62 4.13 -10.63
C MET A 228 15.13 4.27 -12.07
N PHE A 229 15.63 5.43 -12.46
CA PHE A 229 16.35 5.60 -13.72
C PHE A 229 17.74 4.96 -13.58
N SER A 230 17.81 3.64 -13.62
CA SER A 230 19.07 2.95 -13.82
C SER A 230 19.30 2.76 -15.30
N ARG A 231 19.88 3.74 -15.94
CA ARG A 231 20.83 3.69 -17.06
C ARG A 231 20.91 5.08 -17.70
N LEU A 232 21.86 5.86 -17.24
CA LEU A 232 22.60 6.66 -18.20
C LEU A 232 23.27 5.63 -19.14
N PRO A 233 23.12 5.76 -20.47
CA PRO A 233 23.89 4.92 -21.37
C PRO A 233 25.36 5.09 -20.98
N ALA A 234 26.06 3.98 -20.78
CA ALA A 234 27.50 4.02 -20.63
C ALA A 234 28.05 4.80 -21.82
N HIS A 235 28.64 5.97 -21.57
CA HIS A 235 29.45 6.63 -22.55
C HIS A 235 30.57 5.66 -22.89
N SER A 236 30.49 5.05 -24.07
CA SER A 236 31.68 4.44 -24.68
C SER A 236 32.69 5.54 -24.86
N PRO A 237 33.88 5.45 -24.26
CA PRO A 237 34.94 6.39 -24.59
C PRO A 237 35.28 6.19 -26.05
N ALA A 238 35.33 7.30 -26.80
CA ALA A 238 35.84 7.37 -28.18
C ALA A 238 37.34 7.12 -28.22
#